data_b7d1c7bdc58db7b84b4097356af2caf9
#
_entry.id   b7d1c7bdc58db7b84b4097356af2caf9
#
_cell.length_a   1.000
_cell.length_b   1.000
_cell.length_c   1.000
_cell.angle_alpha   90.00
_cell.angle_beta   90.00
_cell.angle_gamma   90.00
#
_symmetry.space_group_name_H-M   'P 1'
#
loop_
_entity.id
_entity.type
_entity.pdbx_description
1 polymer ?
#
loop_
_entity_poly.entity_id
_entity_poly.type
_entity_poly.pdbx_seq_one_letter_code
_entity_poly.pdbx_strand_id
1 'polypeptide(L)'
;MQAYYDAWRRLHPDWDIRLWTDDSMRAFVGDAYPDFLATYDAYPKMIQRADAFRYLVLGRLGGVYADLDVEPYQAIDTLLGYECFLGIEPLEHVSAHRQHQGVPFLLTNAFMGSVPGHKLWKEIIALMPGLVDQETFYSTGPSMVTAAVLRLEKADRPVLLSPKVWSPLLSDGRRTRMEAEAIARLEAVGTVVPASNGTLVSHVWMTTWVPWYERSRRVFTLLQLPTAAKWAWRRLTNPELAKVVIPNPAQPYTDQIAVPSSERPQVHIAVRVGKTGLSRELAGALAGLDYPKGRLTLSVHANKDAIENEMAAVLADAGLAAEVSREDYASGASRDNAILDRLPAAARYLLLVDGSVRSIPADAIQRMLGTGRPIVAANIVDPAGAPADDQLFRYENGALFKVLYKDGGRDGVVRRDKSFRTYLGLQKAFAVLPLDGVGESFVLIDRGVVRAGVRFAETPYKLHLGAEAFAIMARDRGFEACGLPELEVVRRAAEEMRQ
;
A
#
# COMPACT_ATOMS: atom_id res chain seq x y z
N MET A 1 -31.67 -0.47 11.86
CA MET A 1 -31.01 -1.72 12.35
C MET A 1 -32.02 -2.77 12.83
N GLN A 2 -32.96 -2.45 13.74
CA GLN A 2 -33.96 -3.44 14.20
C GLN A 2 -34.74 -4.07 13.03
N ALA A 3 -35.22 -3.27 12.08
CA ALA A 3 -35.96 -3.76 10.90
C ALA A 3 -35.15 -4.77 10.06
N TYR A 4 -33.84 -4.59 9.94
CA TYR A 4 -32.98 -5.54 9.20
C TYR A 4 -32.79 -6.83 9.98
N TYR A 5 -32.60 -6.76 11.30
CA TYR A 5 -32.55 -7.93 12.17
C TYR A 5 -33.85 -8.75 12.09
N ASP A 6 -35.00 -8.08 12.13
CA ASP A 6 -36.32 -8.73 12.00
C ASP A 6 -36.50 -9.34 10.60
N ALA A 7 -35.95 -8.72 9.54
CA ALA A 7 -35.96 -9.28 8.20
C ALA A 7 -35.08 -10.54 8.09
N TRP A 8 -33.89 -10.55 8.72
CA TRP A 8 -33.05 -11.74 8.80
C TRP A 8 -33.79 -12.90 9.45
N ARG A 9 -34.42 -12.69 10.61
CA ARG A 9 -35.21 -13.71 11.33
C ARG A 9 -36.40 -14.22 10.51
N ARG A 10 -37.08 -13.35 9.79
CA ARG A 10 -38.23 -13.72 8.99
C ARG A 10 -37.85 -14.58 7.78
N LEU A 11 -36.71 -14.26 7.13
CA LEU A 11 -36.25 -14.97 5.93
C LEU A 11 -35.53 -16.26 6.26
N HIS A 12 -34.99 -16.39 7.50
CA HIS A 12 -34.25 -17.56 7.95
C HIS A 12 -34.76 -18.03 9.31
N PRO A 13 -36.02 -18.57 9.37
CA PRO A 13 -36.67 -18.88 10.65
C PRO A 13 -35.96 -20.00 11.45
N ASP A 14 -35.26 -20.88 10.74
CA ASP A 14 -34.55 -22.02 11.33
C ASP A 14 -33.08 -21.71 11.69
N TRP A 15 -32.62 -20.49 11.47
CA TRP A 15 -31.24 -20.10 11.77
C TRP A 15 -31.10 -19.61 13.22
N ASP A 16 -29.96 -19.93 13.85
CA ASP A 16 -29.52 -19.35 15.11
C ASP A 16 -28.88 -17.98 14.85
N ILE A 17 -29.69 -16.93 14.91
CA ILE A 17 -29.24 -15.55 14.62
C ILE A 17 -28.86 -14.89 15.95
N ARG A 18 -27.57 -14.60 16.12
CA ARG A 18 -27.01 -14.01 17.34
C ARG A 18 -26.61 -12.56 17.11
N LEU A 19 -27.05 -11.68 18.04
CA LEU A 19 -26.54 -10.32 18.15
C LEU A 19 -25.39 -10.31 19.17
N TRP A 20 -24.30 -9.68 18.78
CA TRP A 20 -23.12 -9.56 19.63
C TRP A 20 -22.97 -8.14 20.15
N THR A 21 -22.71 -7.99 21.44
CA THR A 21 -22.35 -6.72 22.09
C THR A 21 -20.85 -6.67 22.32
N ASP A 22 -20.31 -5.49 22.61
CA ASP A 22 -18.88 -5.31 22.90
C ASP A 22 -18.39 -6.26 24.00
N ASP A 23 -19.18 -6.43 25.07
CA ASP A 23 -18.86 -7.35 26.20
C ASP A 23 -18.89 -8.82 25.77
N SER A 24 -19.91 -9.22 25.00
CA SER A 24 -20.04 -10.62 24.56
C SER A 24 -18.98 -10.97 23.51
N MET A 25 -18.59 -10.02 22.63
CA MET A 25 -17.49 -10.19 21.70
C MET A 25 -16.16 -10.42 22.45
N ARG A 26 -15.87 -9.56 23.43
CA ARG A 26 -14.65 -9.68 24.22
C ARG A 26 -14.61 -10.99 25.04
N ALA A 27 -15.74 -11.37 25.65
CA ALA A 27 -15.85 -12.63 26.39
C ALA A 27 -15.57 -13.84 25.48
N PHE A 28 -16.20 -13.88 24.29
CA PHE A 28 -15.93 -14.91 23.29
C PHE A 28 -14.46 -15.00 22.90
N VAL A 29 -13.79 -13.85 22.68
CA VAL A 29 -12.37 -13.82 22.33
C VAL A 29 -11.53 -14.38 23.47
N GLY A 30 -11.84 -14.04 24.73
CA GLY A 30 -11.14 -14.57 25.90
C GLY A 30 -11.27 -16.09 26.05
N ASP A 31 -12.45 -16.61 25.74
CA ASP A 31 -12.73 -18.05 25.87
C ASP A 31 -12.16 -18.86 24.68
N ALA A 32 -12.37 -18.39 23.45
CA ALA A 32 -12.05 -19.14 22.26
C ALA A 32 -10.61 -18.92 21.76
N TYR A 33 -10.02 -17.75 22.06
CA TYR A 33 -8.71 -17.31 21.59
C TYR A 33 -7.94 -16.57 22.70
N PRO A 34 -7.63 -17.22 23.84
CA PRO A 34 -7.00 -16.56 24.99
C PRO A 34 -5.67 -15.88 24.63
N ASP A 35 -4.87 -16.48 23.73
CA ASP A 35 -3.59 -15.93 23.29
C ASP A 35 -3.76 -14.67 22.41
N PHE A 36 -4.92 -14.47 21.81
CA PHE A 36 -5.24 -13.30 20.99
C PHE A 36 -5.85 -12.14 21.79
N LEU A 37 -6.30 -12.38 23.02
CA LEU A 37 -7.03 -11.39 23.81
C LEU A 37 -6.22 -10.10 24.04
N ALA A 38 -4.93 -10.22 24.28
CA ALA A 38 -4.05 -9.06 24.44
C ALA A 38 -4.01 -8.19 23.16
N THR A 39 -3.94 -8.81 21.98
CA THR A 39 -4.01 -8.13 20.69
C THR A 39 -5.38 -7.45 20.49
N TYR A 40 -6.46 -8.17 20.84
CA TYR A 40 -7.83 -7.65 20.74
C TYR A 40 -8.03 -6.40 21.60
N ASP A 41 -7.56 -6.43 22.85
CA ASP A 41 -7.67 -5.31 23.77
C ASP A 41 -6.78 -4.12 23.39
N ALA A 42 -5.67 -4.37 22.68
CA ALA A 42 -4.75 -3.34 22.22
C ALA A 42 -5.31 -2.49 21.06
N TYR A 43 -6.35 -2.93 20.35
CA TYR A 43 -6.94 -2.12 19.29
C TYR A 43 -7.51 -0.80 19.81
N PRO A 44 -7.07 0.36 19.29
CA PRO A 44 -7.48 1.65 19.82
C PRO A 44 -8.93 2.05 19.51
N LYS A 45 -9.53 1.45 18.47
CA LYS A 45 -10.89 1.78 18.02
C LYS A 45 -11.82 0.57 18.15
N MET A 46 -13.06 0.81 18.60
CA MET A 46 -14.08 -0.24 18.68
C MET A 46 -14.36 -0.93 17.36
N ILE A 47 -14.33 -0.17 16.25
CA ILE A 47 -14.51 -0.75 14.92
C ILE A 47 -13.44 -1.79 14.59
N GLN A 48 -12.18 -1.60 15.02
CA GLN A 48 -11.11 -2.59 14.82
C GLN A 48 -11.36 -3.85 15.64
N ARG A 49 -11.91 -3.72 16.85
CA ARG A 49 -12.32 -4.86 17.69
C ARG A 49 -13.48 -5.63 17.06
N ALA A 50 -14.49 -4.91 16.55
CA ALA A 50 -15.60 -5.53 15.84
C ALA A 50 -15.15 -6.24 14.55
N ASP A 51 -14.21 -5.63 13.80
CA ASP A 51 -13.61 -6.26 12.62
C ASP A 51 -12.82 -7.52 13.00
N ALA A 52 -11.95 -7.46 14.01
CA ALA A 52 -11.21 -8.61 14.47
C ALA A 52 -12.15 -9.74 14.93
N PHE A 53 -13.21 -9.39 15.68
CA PHE A 53 -14.19 -10.34 16.17
C PHE A 53 -14.87 -11.14 15.05
N ARG A 54 -15.29 -10.51 13.96
CA ARG A 54 -15.97 -11.20 12.84
C ARG A 54 -15.13 -12.31 12.22
N TYR A 55 -13.81 -12.17 12.19
CA TYR A 55 -12.90 -13.19 11.70
C TYR A 55 -12.70 -14.32 12.71
N LEU A 56 -12.60 -13.97 13.98
CA LEU A 56 -12.45 -14.93 15.07
C LEU A 56 -13.69 -15.81 15.23
N VAL A 57 -14.88 -15.21 15.18
CA VAL A 57 -16.14 -15.97 15.33
C VAL A 57 -16.37 -16.89 14.10
N LEU A 58 -16.13 -16.41 12.89
CA LEU A 58 -16.21 -17.24 11.66
C LEU A 58 -15.15 -18.34 11.66
N GLY A 59 -13.95 -18.05 12.12
CA GLY A 59 -12.88 -19.05 12.25
C GLY A 59 -13.22 -20.17 13.23
N ARG A 60 -13.92 -19.86 14.31
CA ARG A 60 -14.25 -20.82 15.38
C ARG A 60 -15.55 -21.57 15.14
N LEU A 61 -16.60 -20.83 14.81
CA LEU A 61 -17.96 -21.37 14.71
C LEU A 61 -18.40 -21.60 13.25
N GLY A 62 -17.78 -20.91 12.30
CA GLY A 62 -18.33 -20.83 10.94
C GLY A 62 -19.60 -20.01 10.89
N GLY A 63 -20.44 -20.27 9.88
CA GLY A 63 -21.70 -19.58 9.66
C GLY A 63 -21.55 -18.34 8.77
N VAL A 64 -22.51 -17.42 8.92
CA VAL A 64 -22.55 -16.18 8.14
C VAL A 64 -22.46 -14.98 9.09
N TYR A 65 -21.56 -14.05 8.78
CA TYR A 65 -21.46 -12.75 9.42
C TYR A 65 -22.07 -11.69 8.49
N ALA A 66 -22.89 -10.83 9.05
CA ALA A 66 -23.43 -9.65 8.38
C ALA A 66 -23.39 -8.46 9.33
N ASP A 67 -22.94 -7.30 8.83
CA ASP A 67 -23.05 -6.04 9.56
C ASP A 67 -24.54 -5.69 9.81
N LEU A 68 -24.83 -4.96 10.88
CA LEU A 68 -26.20 -4.61 11.29
C LEU A 68 -26.95 -3.74 10.26
N ASP A 69 -26.25 -3.21 9.29
CA ASP A 69 -26.79 -2.43 8.17
C ASP A 69 -26.75 -3.21 6.84
N VAL A 70 -26.62 -4.51 6.89
CA VAL A 70 -26.86 -5.40 5.75
C VAL A 70 -28.30 -5.88 5.79
N GLU A 71 -29.09 -5.46 4.80
CA GLU A 71 -30.50 -5.80 4.63
C GLU A 71 -30.66 -7.04 3.75
N PRO A 72 -31.29 -8.14 4.21
CA PRO A 72 -31.61 -9.29 3.37
C PRO A 72 -32.87 -9.05 2.54
N TYR A 73 -32.81 -9.37 1.25
CA TYR A 73 -33.96 -9.30 0.33
C TYR A 73 -34.60 -10.66 0.11
N GLN A 74 -33.85 -11.72 0.26
CA GLN A 74 -34.30 -13.10 0.12
C GLN A 74 -33.45 -14.04 1.00
N ALA A 75 -33.87 -15.29 1.14
CA ALA A 75 -33.09 -16.30 1.83
C ALA A 75 -31.76 -16.55 1.13
N ILE A 76 -30.68 -16.73 1.91
CA ILE A 76 -29.32 -16.88 1.39
C ILE A 76 -28.79 -18.31 1.51
N ASP A 77 -29.66 -19.29 1.74
CA ASP A 77 -29.30 -20.72 1.89
C ASP A 77 -28.48 -21.24 0.71
N THR A 78 -28.67 -20.66 -0.48
CA THR A 78 -27.87 -21.00 -1.68
C THR A 78 -26.39 -20.73 -1.52
N LEU A 79 -25.99 -19.85 -0.60
CA LEU A 79 -24.58 -19.57 -0.30
C LEU A 79 -23.94 -20.61 0.63
N LEU A 80 -24.75 -21.41 1.34
CA LEU A 80 -24.25 -22.44 2.27
C LEU A 80 -23.58 -23.61 1.56
N GLY A 81 -23.71 -23.71 0.22
CA GLY A 81 -22.97 -24.68 -0.59
C GLY A 81 -21.48 -24.36 -0.77
N TYR A 82 -21.03 -23.16 -0.36
CA TYR A 82 -19.63 -22.75 -0.47
C TYR A 82 -18.91 -22.90 0.87
N GLU A 83 -17.68 -23.42 0.86
CA GLU A 83 -16.87 -23.53 2.07
C GLU A 83 -16.51 -22.17 2.67
N CYS A 84 -16.31 -21.14 1.80
CA CYS A 84 -16.10 -19.77 2.22
C CYS A 84 -16.52 -18.82 1.09
N PHE A 85 -17.18 -17.71 1.46
CA PHE A 85 -17.51 -16.65 0.52
C PHE A 85 -17.28 -15.27 1.12
N LEU A 86 -16.97 -14.29 0.24
CA LEU A 86 -16.77 -12.88 0.54
C LEU A 86 -17.39 -12.02 -0.55
N GLY A 87 -17.94 -10.88 -0.22
CA GLY A 87 -18.38 -9.90 -1.19
C GLY A 87 -17.22 -9.14 -1.84
N ILE A 88 -17.34 -8.83 -3.12
CA ILE A 88 -16.47 -7.87 -3.82
C ILE A 88 -17.01 -6.47 -3.57
N GLU A 89 -16.16 -5.55 -3.08
CA GLU A 89 -16.54 -4.14 -3.00
C GLU A 89 -16.86 -3.57 -4.37
N PRO A 90 -17.92 -2.72 -4.50
CA PRO A 90 -18.16 -2.00 -5.74
C PRO A 90 -16.91 -1.27 -6.20
N LEU A 91 -16.52 -1.42 -7.47
CA LEU A 91 -15.30 -0.79 -8.01
C LEU A 91 -15.35 0.73 -7.92
N GLU A 92 -16.54 1.31 -7.91
CA GLU A 92 -16.76 2.73 -7.70
C GLU A 92 -16.28 3.19 -6.31
N HIS A 93 -16.39 2.32 -5.29
CA HIS A 93 -15.84 2.60 -3.96
C HIS A 93 -14.31 2.50 -3.98
N VAL A 94 -13.76 1.49 -4.65
CA VAL A 94 -12.30 1.32 -4.78
C VAL A 94 -11.69 2.52 -5.50
N SER A 95 -12.31 2.98 -6.59
CA SER A 95 -11.84 4.13 -7.36
C SER A 95 -12.05 5.47 -6.66
N ALA A 96 -13.12 5.61 -5.86
CA ALA A 96 -13.42 6.83 -5.12
C ALA A 96 -12.50 7.06 -3.91
N HIS A 97 -11.98 6.00 -3.33
CA HIS A 97 -11.08 6.07 -2.18
C HIS A 97 -9.63 5.94 -2.62
N ARG A 98 -8.91 7.06 -2.64
CA ARG A 98 -7.49 7.12 -3.05
C ARG A 98 -6.57 6.19 -2.26
N GLN A 99 -6.93 5.83 -1.04
CA GLN A 99 -6.21 4.83 -0.25
C GLN A 99 -6.17 3.44 -0.90
N HIS A 100 -7.06 3.18 -1.86
CA HIS A 100 -7.13 1.92 -2.60
C HIS A 100 -6.53 2.01 -4.00
N GLN A 101 -5.91 3.13 -4.36
CA GLN A 101 -5.26 3.27 -5.67
C GLN A 101 -4.13 2.26 -5.82
N GLY A 102 -4.14 1.53 -6.92
CA GLY A 102 -3.20 0.44 -7.20
C GLY A 102 -3.65 -0.93 -6.70
N VAL A 103 -4.77 -1.03 -5.95
CA VAL A 103 -5.45 -2.29 -5.70
C VAL A 103 -6.57 -2.42 -6.74
N PRO A 104 -6.56 -3.43 -7.60
CA PRO A 104 -7.54 -3.55 -8.68
C PRO A 104 -8.95 -3.84 -8.16
N PHE A 105 -9.09 -4.32 -6.93
CA PHE A 105 -10.34 -4.65 -6.26
C PHE A 105 -10.14 -4.68 -4.75
N LEU A 106 -11.22 -4.66 -4.00
CA LEU A 106 -11.26 -4.94 -2.57
C LEU A 106 -12.33 -5.99 -2.26
N LEU A 107 -12.09 -6.76 -1.22
CA LEU A 107 -13.07 -7.69 -0.66
C LEU A 107 -13.63 -7.08 0.62
N THR A 108 -14.95 -7.13 0.74
CA THR A 108 -15.64 -6.61 1.93
C THR A 108 -15.43 -7.51 3.14
N ASN A 109 -15.52 -6.93 4.32
CA ASN A 109 -15.67 -7.63 5.58
C ASN A 109 -17.06 -7.42 6.22
N ALA A 110 -17.99 -6.79 5.50
CA ALA A 110 -19.35 -6.52 5.99
C ALA A 110 -20.32 -7.69 5.79
N PHE A 111 -20.04 -8.59 4.83
CA PHE A 111 -20.84 -9.77 4.54
C PHE A 111 -19.97 -10.94 4.09
N MET A 112 -19.91 -11.96 4.91
CA MET A 112 -19.00 -13.11 4.75
C MET A 112 -19.64 -14.36 5.31
N GLY A 113 -19.25 -15.52 4.79
CA GLY A 113 -19.63 -16.80 5.39
C GLY A 113 -18.58 -17.86 5.19
N SER A 114 -18.53 -18.83 6.09
CA SER A 114 -17.62 -19.97 5.95
C SER A 114 -17.97 -21.16 6.81
N VAL A 115 -17.38 -22.30 6.48
CA VAL A 115 -17.24 -23.43 7.41
C VAL A 115 -16.23 -23.08 8.52
N PRO A 116 -16.31 -23.70 9.73
CA PRO A 116 -15.34 -23.50 10.78
C PRO A 116 -13.92 -23.89 10.32
N GLY A 117 -12.92 -23.16 10.77
CA GLY A 117 -11.51 -23.51 10.57
C GLY A 117 -10.98 -23.30 9.13
N HIS A 118 -11.71 -22.61 8.27
CA HIS A 118 -11.24 -22.29 6.93
C HIS A 118 -9.87 -21.56 6.96
N LYS A 119 -8.99 -21.87 5.99
CA LYS A 119 -7.60 -21.40 5.96
C LYS A 119 -7.49 -19.85 5.97
N LEU A 120 -8.45 -19.15 5.36
CA LEU A 120 -8.50 -17.68 5.36
C LEU A 120 -8.46 -17.10 6.77
N TRP A 121 -9.22 -17.67 7.70
CA TRP A 121 -9.27 -17.13 9.07
C TRP A 121 -7.95 -17.34 9.82
N LYS A 122 -7.26 -18.45 9.57
CA LYS A 122 -5.92 -18.69 10.14
C LYS A 122 -4.93 -17.65 9.65
N GLU A 123 -4.96 -17.35 8.33
CA GLU A 123 -4.10 -16.33 7.73
C GLU A 123 -4.40 -14.94 8.31
N ILE A 124 -5.67 -14.55 8.37
CA ILE A 124 -6.08 -13.26 8.94
C ILE A 124 -5.66 -13.13 10.41
N ILE A 125 -5.92 -14.16 11.24
CA ILE A 125 -5.58 -14.15 12.66
C ILE A 125 -4.07 -14.04 12.86
N ALA A 126 -3.27 -14.67 12.02
CA ALA A 126 -1.81 -14.58 12.07
C ALA A 126 -1.28 -13.18 11.68
N LEU A 127 -1.97 -12.46 10.77
CA LEU A 127 -1.56 -11.12 10.33
C LEU A 127 -1.90 -10.03 11.35
N MET A 128 -3.05 -10.13 12.00
CA MET A 128 -3.62 -9.06 12.83
C MET A 128 -2.70 -8.54 13.95
N PRO A 129 -1.94 -9.38 14.70
CA PRO A 129 -1.07 -8.86 15.77
C PRO A 129 0.00 -7.88 15.29
N GLY A 130 0.53 -8.07 14.08
CA GLY A 130 1.52 -7.16 13.47
C GLY A 130 0.94 -5.86 12.92
N LEU A 131 -0.39 -5.70 12.95
CA LEU A 131 -1.09 -4.59 12.32
C LEU A 131 -1.90 -3.71 13.29
N VAL A 132 -1.78 -3.91 14.60
CA VAL A 132 -2.59 -3.23 15.63
C VAL A 132 -2.53 -1.71 15.52
N ASP A 133 -1.34 -1.15 15.27
CA ASP A 133 -1.11 0.29 15.21
C ASP A 133 -1.45 0.91 13.85
N GLN A 134 -1.94 0.10 12.91
CA GLN A 134 -2.29 0.56 11.58
C GLN A 134 -3.68 1.23 11.57
N GLU A 135 -3.91 2.03 10.52
CA GLU A 135 -5.24 2.56 10.22
C GLU A 135 -6.24 1.41 9.99
N THR A 136 -7.52 1.63 10.34
CA THR A 136 -8.56 0.58 10.39
C THR A 136 -8.65 -0.27 9.11
N PHE A 137 -8.57 0.34 7.93
CA PHE A 137 -8.66 -0.39 6.66
C PHE A 137 -7.53 -1.42 6.46
N TYR A 138 -6.34 -1.11 6.98
CA TYR A 138 -5.14 -1.95 6.86
C TYR A 138 -4.95 -2.88 8.05
N SER A 139 -5.43 -2.50 9.23
CA SER A 139 -5.27 -3.32 10.45
C SER A 139 -6.25 -4.48 10.51
N THR A 140 -7.52 -4.20 10.21
CA THR A 140 -8.62 -5.15 10.36
C THR A 140 -9.65 -5.09 9.24
N GLY A 141 -9.60 -4.08 8.37
CA GLY A 141 -10.61 -3.81 7.36
C GLY A 141 -10.39 -4.51 6.01
N PRO A 142 -11.10 -4.04 4.97
CA PRO A 142 -11.13 -4.65 3.63
C PRO A 142 -9.77 -4.83 2.97
N SER A 143 -8.81 -3.92 3.19
CA SER A 143 -7.47 -4.03 2.61
C SER A 143 -6.69 -5.22 3.19
N MET A 144 -6.76 -5.43 4.51
CA MET A 144 -6.14 -6.58 5.16
C MET A 144 -6.77 -7.90 4.70
N VAL A 145 -8.11 -7.96 4.62
CA VAL A 145 -8.82 -9.15 4.12
C VAL A 145 -8.42 -9.48 2.69
N THR A 146 -8.37 -8.47 1.81
CA THR A 146 -7.94 -8.65 0.42
C THR A 146 -6.52 -9.19 0.34
N ALA A 147 -5.60 -8.65 1.15
CA ALA A 147 -4.23 -9.13 1.21
C ALA A 147 -4.15 -10.58 1.69
N ALA A 148 -4.90 -10.94 2.73
CA ALA A 148 -4.95 -12.31 3.25
C ALA A 148 -5.44 -13.31 2.20
N VAL A 149 -6.50 -12.98 1.44
CA VAL A 149 -7.00 -13.84 0.36
C VAL A 149 -5.96 -14.04 -0.74
N LEU A 150 -5.22 -12.99 -1.11
CA LEU A 150 -4.19 -13.07 -2.15
C LEU A 150 -2.97 -13.90 -1.74
N ARG A 151 -2.73 -14.06 -0.45
CA ARG A 151 -1.65 -14.93 0.08
C ARG A 151 -2.01 -16.42 0.04
N LEU A 152 -3.29 -16.75 -0.05
CA LEU A 152 -3.74 -18.14 -0.18
C LEU A 152 -3.46 -18.68 -1.59
N GLU A 153 -3.18 -19.97 -1.65
CA GLU A 153 -3.22 -20.71 -2.92
C GLU A 153 -4.62 -20.58 -3.55
N LYS A 154 -4.70 -20.51 -4.87
CA LYS A 154 -5.98 -20.25 -5.57
C LYS A 154 -7.09 -21.24 -5.20
N ALA A 155 -6.75 -22.49 -4.94
CA ALA A 155 -7.69 -23.54 -4.53
C ALA A 155 -8.29 -23.32 -3.13
N ASP A 156 -7.60 -22.57 -2.25
CA ASP A 156 -8.02 -22.31 -0.88
C ASP A 156 -8.71 -20.95 -0.73
N ARG A 157 -8.84 -20.20 -1.82
CA ARG A 157 -9.47 -18.88 -1.78
C ARG A 157 -10.98 -18.97 -1.68
N PRO A 158 -11.63 -18.03 -0.98
CA PRO A 158 -13.08 -17.96 -0.91
C PRO A 158 -13.70 -17.73 -2.28
N VAL A 159 -14.95 -18.12 -2.42
CA VAL A 159 -15.80 -17.72 -3.54
C VAL A 159 -16.14 -16.24 -3.40
N LEU A 160 -16.09 -15.50 -4.48
CA LEU A 160 -16.29 -14.06 -4.52
C LEU A 160 -17.70 -13.70 -5.00
N LEU A 161 -18.47 -13.00 -4.20
CA LEU A 161 -19.80 -12.54 -4.58
C LEU A 161 -19.72 -11.22 -5.34
N SER A 162 -20.30 -11.19 -6.56
CA SER A 162 -20.43 -9.93 -7.31
C SER A 162 -21.11 -8.84 -6.47
N PRO A 163 -20.73 -7.56 -6.59
CA PRO A 163 -21.43 -6.48 -5.89
C PRO A 163 -22.93 -6.47 -6.13
N LYS A 164 -23.40 -6.88 -7.30
CA LYS A 164 -24.84 -6.98 -7.59
C LYS A 164 -25.56 -8.05 -6.76
N VAL A 165 -24.83 -9.02 -6.21
CA VAL A 165 -25.40 -10.07 -5.34
C VAL A 165 -25.58 -9.58 -3.91
N TRP A 166 -24.58 -8.86 -3.36
CA TRP A 166 -24.53 -8.53 -1.92
C TRP A 166 -24.64 -7.04 -1.60
N SER A 167 -24.31 -6.13 -2.51
CA SER A 167 -24.37 -4.68 -2.32
C SER A 167 -24.56 -3.95 -3.65
N PRO A 168 -25.77 -4.00 -4.24
CA PRO A 168 -26.05 -3.38 -5.53
C PRO A 168 -26.08 -1.85 -5.47
N LEU A 169 -26.19 -1.28 -4.27
CA LEU A 169 -26.23 0.15 -4.03
C LEU A 169 -24.88 0.64 -3.46
N LEU A 170 -24.44 1.78 -3.98
CA LEU A 170 -23.29 2.49 -3.50
C LEU A 170 -23.64 3.31 -2.24
N SER A 171 -22.64 3.75 -1.50
CA SER A 171 -22.81 4.62 -0.33
C SER A 171 -23.53 5.94 -0.60
N ASP A 172 -23.67 6.34 -1.87
CA ASP A 172 -24.43 7.52 -2.30
C ASP A 172 -25.82 7.18 -2.87
N GLY A 173 -26.25 5.93 -2.76
CA GLY A 173 -27.55 5.45 -3.23
C GLY A 173 -27.61 5.12 -4.72
N ARG A 174 -26.57 5.39 -5.50
CA ARG A 174 -26.52 4.97 -6.91
C ARG A 174 -26.33 3.45 -7.02
N ARG A 175 -26.76 2.85 -8.13
CA ARG A 175 -26.49 1.46 -8.42
C ARG A 175 -25.06 1.28 -8.94
N THR A 176 -24.42 0.20 -8.52
CA THR A 176 -23.12 -0.19 -9.09
C THR A 176 -23.25 -0.49 -10.58
N ARG A 177 -22.27 -0.04 -11.36
CA ARG A 177 -22.14 -0.28 -12.80
C ARG A 177 -21.05 -1.28 -13.13
N MET A 178 -20.62 -2.07 -12.15
CA MET A 178 -19.55 -3.05 -12.34
C MET A 178 -19.77 -3.86 -13.61
N GLU A 179 -18.87 -3.73 -14.57
CA GLU A 179 -18.97 -4.29 -15.90
C GLU A 179 -18.49 -5.75 -15.92
N ALA A 180 -18.95 -6.51 -16.93
CA ALA A 180 -18.57 -7.92 -17.11
C ALA A 180 -17.05 -8.11 -17.23
N GLU A 181 -16.34 -7.15 -17.85
CA GLU A 181 -14.88 -7.18 -17.96
C GLU A 181 -14.17 -7.08 -16.60
N ALA A 182 -14.69 -6.25 -15.68
CA ALA A 182 -14.16 -6.15 -14.32
C ALA A 182 -14.38 -7.46 -13.54
N ILE A 183 -15.53 -8.12 -13.74
CA ILE A 183 -15.80 -9.45 -13.16
C ILE A 183 -14.83 -10.48 -13.73
N ALA A 184 -14.61 -10.52 -15.05
CA ALA A 184 -13.70 -11.44 -15.69
C ALA A 184 -12.25 -11.31 -15.18
N ARG A 185 -11.80 -10.11 -14.87
CA ARG A 185 -10.48 -9.88 -14.24
C ARG A 185 -10.40 -10.50 -12.84
N LEU A 186 -11.50 -10.51 -12.10
CA LEU A 186 -11.58 -11.09 -10.75
C LEU A 186 -11.65 -12.62 -10.77
N GLU A 187 -12.08 -13.23 -11.85
CA GLU A 187 -12.03 -14.69 -12.05
C GLU A 187 -10.59 -15.24 -12.06
N ALA A 188 -9.61 -14.40 -12.39
CA ALA A 188 -8.20 -14.74 -12.22
C ALA A 188 -7.80 -14.89 -10.74
N VAL A 189 -8.50 -14.21 -9.83
CA VAL A 189 -8.28 -14.25 -8.38
C VAL A 189 -8.97 -15.44 -7.75
N GLY A 190 -10.22 -15.71 -8.10
CA GLY A 190 -11.03 -16.79 -7.53
C GLY A 190 -12.32 -17.00 -8.31
N THR A 191 -13.16 -17.93 -7.88
CA THR A 191 -14.48 -18.15 -8.47
C THR A 191 -15.40 -16.99 -8.13
N VAL A 192 -15.99 -16.34 -9.13
CA VAL A 192 -16.93 -15.24 -8.95
C VAL A 192 -18.36 -15.74 -9.16
N VAL A 193 -19.23 -15.48 -8.18
CA VAL A 193 -20.68 -15.74 -8.29
C VAL A 193 -21.35 -14.53 -8.93
N PRO A 194 -21.87 -14.67 -10.15
CA PRO A 194 -22.60 -13.61 -10.83
C PRO A 194 -23.99 -13.41 -10.22
N ALA A 195 -24.62 -12.26 -10.51
CA ALA A 195 -25.96 -11.95 -10.03
C ALA A 195 -27.09 -12.66 -10.82
N SER A 196 -26.88 -13.88 -11.32
CA SER A 196 -27.88 -14.65 -12.07
C SER A 196 -29.19 -14.86 -11.29
N ASN A 197 -29.10 -14.99 -9.97
CA ASN A 197 -30.24 -15.18 -9.07
C ASN A 197 -30.73 -13.87 -8.41
N GLY A 198 -30.32 -12.74 -8.93
CA GLY A 198 -30.64 -11.43 -8.38
C GLY A 198 -29.81 -11.03 -7.14
N THR A 199 -30.26 -9.97 -6.51
CA THR A 199 -29.64 -9.44 -5.27
C THR A 199 -30.13 -10.24 -4.08
N LEU A 200 -29.20 -10.79 -3.29
CA LEU A 200 -29.53 -11.53 -2.06
C LEU A 200 -29.64 -10.61 -0.86
N VAL A 201 -28.68 -9.71 -0.71
CA VAL A 201 -28.62 -8.74 0.38
C VAL A 201 -28.17 -7.36 -0.14
N SER A 202 -28.36 -6.31 0.63
CA SER A 202 -27.85 -4.97 0.31
C SER A 202 -27.21 -4.32 1.52
N HIS A 203 -25.99 -3.85 1.39
CA HIS A 203 -25.34 -3.04 2.41
C HIS A 203 -25.83 -1.59 2.30
N VAL A 204 -26.28 -1.02 3.41
CA VAL A 204 -26.89 0.32 3.44
C VAL A 204 -25.86 1.42 3.66
N TRP A 205 -24.62 1.07 4.04
CA TRP A 205 -23.49 1.99 4.22
C TRP A 205 -23.75 3.08 5.28
N MET A 206 -24.30 2.69 6.43
CA MET A 206 -24.64 3.66 7.49
C MET A 206 -23.43 4.34 8.11
N THR A 207 -22.24 3.73 8.01
CA THR A 207 -20.95 4.30 8.44
C THR A 207 -21.00 4.95 9.83
N THR A 208 -21.68 4.30 10.80
CA THR A 208 -21.94 4.84 12.14
C THR A 208 -20.68 5.13 12.94
N TRP A 209 -19.58 4.43 12.63
CA TRP A 209 -18.26 4.60 13.22
C TRP A 209 -17.46 5.80 12.69
N VAL A 210 -17.90 6.37 11.55
CA VAL A 210 -17.30 7.59 11.00
C VAL A 210 -17.86 8.80 11.74
N PRO A 211 -17.04 9.74 12.23
CA PRO A 211 -17.50 10.95 12.90
C PRO A 211 -18.54 11.72 12.07
N TRP A 212 -19.55 12.28 12.73
CA TRP A 212 -20.67 12.95 12.06
C TRP A 212 -20.22 14.07 11.10
N TYR A 213 -19.15 14.77 11.40
CA TYR A 213 -18.59 15.83 10.56
C TYR A 213 -17.92 15.26 9.29
N GLU A 214 -17.50 14.01 9.27
CA GLU A 214 -17.05 13.33 8.06
C GLU A 214 -18.22 12.73 7.27
N ARG A 215 -19.25 12.24 7.94
CA ARG A 215 -20.49 11.75 7.31
C ARG A 215 -21.28 12.88 6.63
N SER A 216 -21.30 14.06 7.24
CA SER A 216 -22.03 15.23 6.73
C SER A 216 -21.31 15.95 5.58
N ARG A 217 -20.22 15.40 5.04
CA ARG A 217 -19.54 15.96 3.85
C ARG A 217 -20.49 16.25 2.68
N ARG A 218 -21.58 15.49 2.54
CA ARG A 218 -22.62 15.75 1.51
C ARG A 218 -23.44 17.00 1.79
N VAL A 219 -23.74 17.31 3.06
CA VAL A 219 -24.44 18.53 3.47
C VAL A 219 -23.49 19.73 3.48
N PHE A 220 -22.21 19.50 3.77
CA PHE A 220 -21.20 20.54 3.85
C PHE A 220 -20.64 21.01 2.50
N THR A 221 -21.00 20.40 1.38
CA THR A 221 -20.56 20.89 0.05
C THR A 221 -21.01 22.34 -0.20
N LEU A 222 -22.17 22.73 0.32
CA LEU A 222 -22.66 24.12 0.27
C LEU A 222 -22.05 25.03 1.34
N LEU A 223 -21.61 24.46 2.49
CA LEU A 223 -20.96 25.20 3.58
C LEU A 223 -19.42 25.27 3.42
N GLN A 224 -18.86 24.62 2.42
CA GLN A 224 -17.42 24.67 2.09
C GLN A 224 -16.98 25.91 1.30
N LEU A 225 -17.90 26.81 0.96
CA LEU A 225 -17.56 28.09 0.34
C LEU A 225 -16.42 28.84 1.05
N PRO A 226 -16.39 28.96 2.40
CA PRO A 226 -15.29 29.61 3.08
C PRO A 226 -13.96 28.84 2.96
N THR A 227 -14.02 27.50 2.93
CA THR A 227 -12.85 26.63 2.80
C THR A 227 -12.31 26.62 1.39
N ALA A 228 -13.19 26.55 0.39
CA ALA A 228 -12.83 26.69 -1.01
C ALA A 228 -12.28 28.07 -1.34
N ALA A 229 -12.85 29.13 -0.76
CA ALA A 229 -12.37 30.50 -0.89
C ALA A 229 -10.99 30.69 -0.24
N LYS A 230 -10.75 30.13 0.96
CA LYS A 230 -9.44 30.12 1.61
C LYS A 230 -8.41 29.36 0.79
N TRP A 231 -8.79 28.25 0.17
CA TRP A 231 -7.90 27.48 -0.69
C TRP A 231 -7.59 28.22 -1.98
N ALA A 232 -8.61 28.83 -2.63
CA ALA A 232 -8.43 29.66 -3.81
C ALA A 232 -7.50 30.86 -3.51
N TRP A 233 -7.69 31.52 -2.37
CA TRP A 233 -6.81 32.60 -1.92
C TRP A 233 -5.37 32.11 -1.70
N ARG A 234 -5.16 31.00 -0.99
CA ARG A 234 -3.84 30.41 -0.81
C ARG A 234 -3.18 30.04 -2.13
N ARG A 235 -3.97 29.49 -3.08
CA ARG A 235 -3.48 29.14 -4.42
C ARG A 235 -3.06 30.38 -5.22
N LEU A 236 -3.76 31.50 -5.06
CA LEU A 236 -3.44 32.76 -5.70
C LEU A 236 -2.19 33.42 -5.07
N THR A 237 -2.03 33.28 -3.75
CA THR A 237 -0.92 33.90 -3.01
C THR A 237 0.35 33.05 -2.92
N ASN A 238 0.27 31.73 -3.27
CA ASN A 238 1.40 30.84 -3.34
C ASN A 238 1.50 30.22 -4.76
N PRO A 239 2.45 30.66 -5.61
CA PRO A 239 2.60 30.19 -6.97
C PRO A 239 2.81 28.66 -7.09
N GLU A 240 3.44 28.03 -6.09
CA GLU A 240 3.65 26.58 -6.09
C GLU A 240 2.33 25.82 -5.89
N LEU A 241 1.41 26.33 -5.05
CA LEU A 241 0.07 25.77 -4.92
C LEU A 241 -0.77 25.94 -6.21
N ALA A 242 -0.50 26.97 -7.00
CA ALA A 242 -1.18 27.16 -8.29
C ALA A 242 -0.84 26.06 -9.30
N LYS A 243 0.38 25.48 -9.21
CA LYS A 243 0.85 24.35 -10.02
C LYS A 243 0.27 22.99 -9.59
N VAL A 244 -0.39 22.92 -8.43
CA VAL A 244 -0.99 21.69 -7.93
C VAL A 244 -2.22 21.33 -8.76
N VAL A 245 -2.07 20.40 -9.69
CA VAL A 245 -3.18 19.74 -10.37
C VAL A 245 -3.68 18.65 -9.42
N ILE A 246 -4.95 18.74 -9.01
CA ILE A 246 -5.59 17.65 -8.28
C ILE A 246 -5.83 16.54 -9.31
N PRO A 247 -5.17 15.38 -9.21
CA PRO A 247 -5.38 14.31 -10.18
C PRO A 247 -6.87 13.95 -10.22
N ASN A 248 -7.41 13.79 -11.43
CA ASN A 248 -8.77 13.27 -11.60
C ASN A 248 -8.79 11.82 -11.05
N PRO A 249 -9.60 11.50 -10.05
CA PRO A 249 -9.66 10.15 -9.49
C PRO A 249 -10.18 9.10 -10.49
N ALA A 250 -10.69 9.54 -11.64
CA ALA A 250 -11.24 8.67 -12.68
C ALA A 250 -10.26 8.33 -13.81
N GLN A 251 -9.00 8.82 -13.79
CA GLN A 251 -8.02 8.35 -14.77
C GLN A 251 -7.50 6.97 -14.34
N PRO A 252 -7.80 5.91 -15.12
CA PRO A 252 -7.20 4.63 -14.88
C PRO A 252 -5.68 4.76 -15.08
N TYR A 253 -4.91 4.17 -14.18
CA TYR A 253 -3.49 3.96 -14.44
C TYR A 253 -3.37 3.08 -15.69
N THR A 254 -2.66 3.57 -16.68
CA THR A 254 -2.38 2.79 -17.89
C THR A 254 -1.61 1.54 -17.49
N ASP A 255 -2.09 0.38 -17.94
CA ASP A 255 -1.41 -0.90 -17.77
C ASP A 255 0.01 -0.80 -18.35
N GLN A 256 0.98 -0.58 -17.48
CA GLN A 256 2.37 -0.54 -17.88
C GLN A 256 2.89 -1.96 -17.98
N ILE A 257 3.53 -2.24 -19.09
CA ILE A 257 3.98 -3.55 -19.54
C ILE A 257 4.75 -4.27 -18.43
N ALA A 258 4.19 -5.37 -17.93
CA ALA A 258 4.91 -6.28 -17.07
C ALA A 258 6.15 -6.80 -17.81
N VAL A 259 7.32 -6.73 -17.17
CA VAL A 259 8.52 -7.36 -17.72
C VAL A 259 8.35 -8.87 -17.57
N PRO A 260 8.39 -9.66 -18.67
CA PRO A 260 8.32 -11.10 -18.56
C PRO A 260 9.39 -11.61 -17.60
N SER A 261 9.04 -12.52 -16.69
CA SER A 261 9.98 -13.07 -15.69
C SER A 261 11.18 -13.80 -16.30
N SER A 262 11.10 -14.15 -17.59
CA SER A 262 12.18 -14.78 -18.37
C SER A 262 13.25 -13.77 -18.85
N GLU A 263 12.95 -12.47 -18.94
CA GLU A 263 13.92 -11.47 -19.35
C GLU A 263 14.82 -11.05 -18.18
N ARG A 264 16.14 -11.05 -18.45
CA ARG A 264 17.17 -10.52 -17.54
C ARG A 264 17.71 -9.21 -18.11
N PRO A 265 16.98 -8.07 -17.93
CA PRO A 265 17.38 -6.78 -18.48
C PRO A 265 18.70 -6.30 -17.90
N GLN A 266 19.39 -5.37 -18.56
CA GLN A 266 20.55 -4.72 -17.99
C GLN A 266 20.15 -3.75 -16.89
N VAL A 267 20.78 -3.90 -15.72
CA VAL A 267 20.59 -3.05 -14.54
C VAL A 267 21.91 -2.33 -14.24
N HIS A 268 21.82 -1.01 -14.13
CA HIS A 268 22.93 -0.20 -13.63
C HIS A 268 22.72 0.07 -12.14
N ILE A 269 23.68 -0.29 -11.32
CA ILE A 269 23.69 -0.04 -9.88
C ILE A 269 24.49 1.24 -9.63
N ALA A 270 23.88 2.26 -9.06
CA ALA A 270 24.55 3.48 -8.65
C ALA A 270 24.56 3.60 -7.11
N VAL A 271 25.75 3.49 -6.53
CA VAL A 271 25.95 3.58 -5.09
C VAL A 271 26.32 5.02 -4.72
N ARG A 272 25.60 5.60 -3.80
CA ARG A 272 25.86 6.94 -3.26
C ARG A 272 26.55 6.84 -1.93
N VAL A 273 27.77 7.31 -1.84
CA VAL A 273 28.54 7.28 -0.59
C VAL A 273 28.80 8.67 -0.03
N GLY A 274 28.70 8.79 1.28
CA GLY A 274 29.05 9.98 2.01
C GLY A 274 30.55 10.06 2.36
N LYS A 275 30.91 10.83 3.37
CA LYS A 275 32.28 11.02 3.83
C LYS A 275 32.96 9.73 4.33
N THR A 276 32.17 8.78 4.81
CA THR A 276 32.65 7.49 5.35
C THR A 276 33.08 6.48 4.27
N GLY A 277 32.88 6.82 2.97
CA GLY A 277 33.24 5.94 1.88
C GLY A 277 32.34 4.70 1.74
N LEU A 278 32.78 3.71 0.95
CA LEU A 278 32.09 2.45 0.70
C LEU A 278 32.46 1.42 1.77
N SER A 279 31.45 0.85 2.44
CA SER A 279 31.71 -0.19 3.44
C SER A 279 31.95 -1.56 2.79
N ARG A 280 32.72 -2.42 3.47
CA ARG A 280 32.98 -3.81 3.05
C ARG A 280 31.71 -4.65 3.07
N GLU A 281 30.81 -4.40 4.03
CA GLU A 281 29.51 -5.08 4.12
C GLU A 281 28.67 -4.81 2.87
N LEU A 282 28.56 -3.54 2.45
CA LEU A 282 27.80 -3.19 1.25
C LEU A 282 28.44 -3.77 0.00
N ALA A 283 29.76 -3.68 -0.14
CA ALA A 283 30.46 -4.26 -1.28
C ALA A 283 30.25 -5.79 -1.37
N GLY A 284 30.32 -6.49 -0.24
CA GLY A 284 30.02 -7.91 -0.15
C GLY A 284 28.56 -8.24 -0.50
N ALA A 285 27.61 -7.43 -0.04
CA ALA A 285 26.19 -7.60 -0.37
C ALA A 285 25.91 -7.41 -1.88
N LEU A 286 26.57 -6.43 -2.52
CA LEU A 286 26.47 -6.21 -3.97
C LEU A 286 27.10 -7.36 -4.77
N ALA A 287 28.24 -7.86 -4.33
CA ALA A 287 28.90 -9.03 -4.94
C ALA A 287 28.06 -10.31 -4.84
N GLY A 288 27.28 -10.44 -3.74
CA GLY A 288 26.40 -11.56 -3.43
C GLY A 288 25.05 -11.55 -4.16
N LEU A 289 24.73 -10.52 -4.96
CA LEU A 289 23.47 -10.47 -5.70
C LEU A 289 23.38 -11.63 -6.72
N ASP A 290 22.27 -12.37 -6.65
CA ASP A 290 21.92 -13.44 -7.58
C ASP A 290 21.34 -12.85 -8.87
N TYR A 291 22.19 -12.20 -9.65
CA TYR A 291 21.85 -11.64 -10.95
C TYR A 291 23.02 -11.84 -11.93
N PRO A 292 22.77 -12.10 -13.24
CA PRO A 292 23.86 -12.37 -14.18
C PRO A 292 24.86 -11.22 -14.22
N LYS A 293 26.13 -11.49 -13.90
CA LYS A 293 27.18 -10.45 -13.77
C LYS A 293 27.35 -9.65 -15.06
N GLY A 294 27.24 -10.27 -16.24
CA GLY A 294 27.27 -9.57 -17.54
C GLY A 294 26.06 -8.68 -17.83
N ARG A 295 25.05 -8.67 -16.94
CA ARG A 295 23.87 -7.81 -17.00
C ARG A 295 23.86 -6.72 -15.93
N LEU A 296 24.92 -6.66 -15.12
CA LEU A 296 25.11 -5.62 -14.10
C LEU A 296 26.25 -4.68 -14.51
N THR A 297 26.04 -3.40 -14.30
CA THR A 297 27.09 -2.38 -14.30
C THR A 297 27.01 -1.60 -13.00
N LEU A 298 28.13 -1.10 -12.49
CA LEU A 298 28.23 -0.45 -11.19
C LEU A 298 28.93 0.89 -11.30
N SER A 299 28.40 1.91 -10.66
CA SER A 299 29.08 3.16 -10.40
C SER A 299 28.98 3.57 -8.93
N VAL A 300 30.02 4.25 -8.45
CA VAL A 300 30.06 4.79 -7.09
C VAL A 300 30.17 6.31 -7.19
N HIS A 301 29.24 7.00 -6.57
CA HIS A 301 29.14 8.46 -6.55
C HIS A 301 29.47 8.98 -5.16
N ALA A 302 30.60 9.62 -5.03
CA ALA A 302 31.13 10.13 -3.77
C ALA A 302 31.26 11.67 -3.80
N ASN A 303 31.20 12.27 -2.62
CA ASN A 303 31.62 13.67 -2.49
C ASN A 303 33.16 13.77 -2.67
N LYS A 304 33.62 14.93 -3.06
CA LYS A 304 35.04 15.20 -3.38
C LYS A 304 36.00 14.85 -2.24
N ASP A 305 35.55 15.01 -1.01
CA ASP A 305 36.33 14.74 0.21
C ASP A 305 36.38 13.24 0.60
N ALA A 306 35.73 12.34 -0.14
CA ALA A 306 35.73 10.93 0.20
C ALA A 306 37.07 10.26 -0.15
N ILE A 307 37.52 9.33 0.70
CA ILE A 307 38.85 8.67 0.60
C ILE A 307 38.86 7.69 -0.56
N GLU A 308 39.66 7.96 -1.61
CA GLU A 308 39.69 7.21 -2.89
C GLU A 308 40.29 5.80 -2.75
N ASN A 309 41.45 5.73 -2.11
CA ASN A 309 42.20 4.50 -2.06
C ASN A 309 41.47 3.37 -1.31
N GLU A 310 40.63 3.73 -0.32
CA GLU A 310 39.85 2.74 0.41
C GLU A 310 38.68 2.19 -0.43
N MET A 311 38.04 3.03 -1.22
CA MET A 311 36.90 2.59 -2.07
C MET A 311 37.36 1.63 -3.16
N ALA A 312 38.49 1.93 -3.82
CA ALA A 312 39.07 1.07 -4.84
C ALA A 312 39.50 -0.29 -4.27
N ALA A 313 40.11 -0.29 -3.09
CA ALA A 313 40.52 -1.52 -2.38
C ALA A 313 39.29 -2.35 -1.99
N VAL A 314 38.25 -1.74 -1.41
CA VAL A 314 37.01 -2.43 -1.01
C VAL A 314 36.30 -3.05 -2.22
N LEU A 315 36.25 -2.36 -3.36
CA LEU A 315 35.68 -2.90 -4.60
C LEU A 315 36.47 -4.05 -5.15
N ALA A 316 37.82 -3.94 -5.17
CA ALA A 316 38.72 -4.99 -5.63
C ALA A 316 38.60 -6.24 -4.75
N ASP A 317 38.62 -6.09 -3.42
CA ASP A 317 38.43 -7.18 -2.46
C ASP A 317 37.13 -7.93 -2.66
N ALA A 318 36.06 -7.21 -3.04
CA ALA A 318 34.73 -7.78 -3.34
C ALA A 318 34.61 -8.33 -4.77
N GLY A 319 35.68 -8.21 -5.61
CA GLY A 319 35.64 -8.63 -7.01
C GLY A 319 34.66 -7.79 -7.88
N LEU A 320 34.43 -6.54 -7.52
CA LEU A 320 33.55 -5.63 -8.23
C LEU A 320 34.34 -4.63 -9.08
N ALA A 321 33.96 -4.50 -10.36
CA ALA A 321 34.41 -3.41 -11.23
C ALA A 321 33.39 -2.27 -11.22
N ALA A 322 33.82 -1.07 -10.87
CA ALA A 322 32.93 0.10 -10.79
C ALA A 322 33.62 1.36 -11.35
N GLU A 323 32.84 2.22 -11.97
CA GLU A 323 33.24 3.60 -12.24
C GLU A 323 33.05 4.45 -10.97
N VAL A 324 34.07 5.17 -10.56
CA VAL A 324 34.02 6.04 -9.38
C VAL A 324 33.97 7.50 -9.82
N SER A 325 32.89 8.18 -9.51
CA SER A 325 32.68 9.61 -9.75
C SER A 325 32.82 10.40 -8.45
N ARG A 326 33.56 11.51 -8.50
CA ARG A 326 33.80 12.41 -7.37
C ARG A 326 33.49 13.84 -7.78
N GLU A 327 32.41 14.34 -7.30
CA GLU A 327 31.93 15.67 -7.65
C GLU A 327 31.30 16.37 -6.44
N ASP A 328 31.37 17.69 -6.45
CA ASP A 328 30.66 18.50 -5.48
C ASP A 328 29.23 18.72 -5.99
N TYR A 329 28.26 18.17 -5.28
CA TYR A 329 26.87 18.33 -5.58
C TYR A 329 26.24 19.36 -4.64
N ALA A 330 25.42 20.26 -5.19
CA ALA A 330 24.73 21.28 -4.42
C ALA A 330 23.70 20.68 -3.43
N SER A 331 23.18 19.49 -3.73
CA SER A 331 22.22 18.76 -2.91
C SER A 331 22.22 17.26 -3.24
N GLY A 332 21.55 16.45 -2.40
CA GLY A 332 21.28 15.04 -2.72
C GLY A 332 20.50 14.87 -4.02
N ALA A 333 19.48 15.72 -4.25
CA ALA A 333 18.69 15.70 -5.47
C ALA A 333 19.54 16.06 -6.73
N SER A 334 20.45 17.02 -6.62
CA SER A 334 21.38 17.37 -7.69
C SER A 334 22.31 16.21 -8.06
N ARG A 335 22.84 15.47 -7.06
CA ARG A 335 23.63 14.27 -7.27
C ARG A 335 22.81 13.18 -7.97
N ASP A 336 21.62 12.93 -7.48
CA ASP A 336 20.77 11.88 -8.01
C ASP A 336 20.32 12.19 -9.45
N ASN A 337 20.08 13.44 -9.79
CA ASN A 337 19.84 13.88 -11.16
C ASN A 337 21.04 13.67 -12.06
N ALA A 338 22.26 13.96 -11.60
CA ALA A 338 23.48 13.68 -12.34
C ALA A 338 23.66 12.17 -12.62
N ILE A 339 23.28 11.30 -11.67
CA ILE A 339 23.23 9.85 -11.87
C ILE A 339 22.23 9.47 -12.97
N LEU A 340 21.00 10.05 -12.93
CA LEU A 340 19.99 9.80 -13.97
C LEU A 340 20.50 10.19 -15.36
N ASP A 341 21.19 11.31 -15.49
CA ASP A 341 21.71 11.83 -16.76
C ASP A 341 22.87 10.97 -17.32
N ARG A 342 23.62 10.31 -16.45
CA ARG A 342 24.74 9.42 -16.80
C ARG A 342 24.36 7.94 -16.91
N LEU A 343 23.09 7.61 -16.83
CA LEU A 343 22.65 6.23 -16.93
C LEU A 343 23.09 5.59 -18.24
N PRO A 344 23.93 4.51 -18.23
CA PRO A 344 24.46 3.87 -19.42
C PRO A 344 23.37 3.50 -20.42
N ALA A 345 23.61 3.74 -21.72
CA ALA A 345 22.59 3.55 -22.76
C ALA A 345 22.01 2.13 -22.82
N ALA A 346 22.79 1.12 -22.47
CA ALA A 346 22.39 -0.28 -22.44
C ALA A 346 21.52 -0.63 -21.21
N ALA A 347 21.62 0.11 -20.10
CA ALA A 347 20.86 -0.20 -18.89
C ALA A 347 19.39 0.15 -19.07
N ARG A 348 18.49 -0.80 -18.87
CA ARG A 348 17.05 -0.59 -18.83
C ARG A 348 16.59 -0.05 -17.48
N TYR A 349 17.23 -0.51 -16.40
CA TYR A 349 16.91 -0.09 -15.06
C TYR A 349 18.10 0.52 -14.35
N LEU A 350 17.81 1.48 -13.48
CA LEU A 350 18.73 2.02 -12.49
C LEU A 350 18.34 1.52 -11.11
N LEU A 351 19.27 0.91 -10.40
CA LEU A 351 19.15 0.62 -8.98
C LEU A 351 19.98 1.64 -8.19
N LEU A 352 19.30 2.55 -7.50
CA LEU A 352 19.96 3.49 -6.58
C LEU A 352 20.15 2.81 -5.23
N VAL A 353 21.37 2.90 -4.69
CA VAL A 353 21.74 2.31 -3.40
C VAL A 353 22.44 3.35 -2.55
N ASP A 354 21.99 3.52 -1.31
CA ASP A 354 22.65 4.40 -0.35
C ASP A 354 23.83 3.68 0.32
N GLY A 355 24.94 4.38 0.53
CA GLY A 355 26.15 3.85 1.14
C GLY A 355 26.00 3.41 2.61
N SER A 356 24.91 3.78 3.26
CA SER A 356 24.57 3.29 4.61
C SER A 356 23.98 1.88 4.63
N VAL A 357 23.63 1.31 3.47
CA VAL A 357 23.12 -0.07 3.36
C VAL A 357 24.24 -1.06 3.75
N ARG A 358 23.88 -2.08 4.53
CA ARG A 358 24.77 -3.15 4.99
C ARG A 358 24.47 -4.51 4.38
N SER A 359 23.18 -4.83 4.25
CA SER A 359 22.74 -6.14 3.77
C SER A 359 21.60 -5.99 2.75
N ILE A 360 21.68 -6.81 1.71
CA ILE A 360 20.72 -6.86 0.60
C ILE A 360 20.41 -8.34 0.37
N PRO A 361 19.14 -8.77 0.34
CA PRO A 361 18.76 -10.11 -0.08
C PRO A 361 19.30 -10.42 -1.48
N ALA A 362 19.88 -11.60 -1.66
CA ALA A 362 20.53 -11.97 -2.93
C ALA A 362 19.57 -11.89 -4.14
N ASP A 363 18.29 -12.19 -3.94
CA ASP A 363 17.23 -12.17 -4.95
C ASP A 363 16.54 -10.80 -5.10
N ALA A 364 17.07 -9.74 -4.49
CA ALA A 364 16.42 -8.44 -4.43
C ALA A 364 16.03 -7.88 -5.81
N ILE A 365 16.95 -7.94 -6.79
CA ILE A 365 16.71 -7.42 -8.13
C ILE A 365 15.58 -8.22 -8.81
N GLN A 366 15.57 -9.55 -8.70
CA GLN A 366 14.54 -10.40 -9.28
C GLN A 366 13.17 -10.11 -8.69
N ARG A 367 13.09 -9.97 -7.37
CA ARG A 367 11.84 -9.63 -6.68
C ARG A 367 11.30 -8.27 -7.12
N MET A 368 12.18 -7.25 -7.25
CA MET A 368 11.79 -5.93 -7.72
C MET A 368 11.32 -5.95 -9.16
N LEU A 369 12.04 -6.60 -10.07
CA LEU A 369 11.67 -6.75 -11.48
C LEU A 369 10.36 -7.55 -11.64
N GLY A 370 10.15 -8.57 -10.80
CA GLY A 370 8.96 -9.40 -10.79
C GLY A 370 7.66 -8.65 -10.52
N THR A 371 7.72 -7.44 -9.96
CA THR A 371 6.54 -6.58 -9.80
C THR A 371 6.01 -6.02 -11.11
N GLY A 372 6.83 -5.96 -12.16
CA GLY A 372 6.52 -5.29 -13.43
C GLY A 372 6.30 -3.78 -13.32
N ARG A 373 6.62 -3.16 -12.18
CA ARG A 373 6.40 -1.73 -11.94
C ARG A 373 7.63 -0.89 -12.32
N PRO A 374 7.41 0.34 -12.81
CA PRO A 374 8.50 1.20 -13.28
C PRO A 374 9.35 1.80 -12.17
N ILE A 375 8.83 1.88 -10.95
CA ILE A 375 9.54 2.35 -9.76
C ILE A 375 9.23 1.40 -8.62
N VAL A 376 10.26 0.77 -8.06
CA VAL A 376 10.11 -0.21 -6.98
C VAL A 376 11.08 0.09 -5.85
N ALA A 377 10.58 0.22 -4.63
CA ALA A 377 11.39 0.44 -3.43
C ALA A 377 11.38 -0.79 -2.52
N ALA A 378 12.52 -1.07 -1.89
CA ALA A 378 12.61 -2.07 -0.83
C ALA A 378 12.20 -1.48 0.53
N ASN A 379 11.82 -2.33 1.46
CA ASN A 379 11.63 -1.95 2.85
C ASN A 379 12.99 -1.77 3.54
N ILE A 380 13.25 -0.58 4.04
CA ILE A 380 14.51 -0.27 4.72
C ILE A 380 14.34 -0.46 6.22
N VAL A 381 15.14 -1.33 6.79
CA VAL A 381 15.12 -1.64 8.22
C VAL A 381 16.47 -1.36 8.87
N ASP A 382 16.47 -1.11 10.17
CA ASP A 382 17.68 -1.08 10.97
C ASP A 382 18.16 -2.51 11.32
N PRO A 383 19.33 -2.69 11.96
CA PRO A 383 19.80 -4.02 12.35
C PRO A 383 18.90 -4.78 13.32
N ALA A 384 17.97 -4.12 14.00
CA ALA A 384 16.97 -4.72 14.88
C ALA A 384 15.67 -5.08 14.13
N GLY A 385 15.58 -4.79 12.82
CA GLY A 385 14.40 -5.04 11.99
C GLY A 385 13.31 -3.96 12.08
N ALA A 386 13.58 -2.84 12.74
CA ALA A 386 12.63 -1.74 12.80
C ALA A 386 12.69 -0.88 11.51
N PRO A 387 11.54 -0.33 11.04
CA PRO A 387 11.50 0.53 9.87
C PRO A 387 12.44 1.73 10.00
N ALA A 388 13.33 1.92 9.02
CA ALA A 388 14.40 2.90 9.06
C ALA A 388 14.30 3.99 7.97
N ASP A 389 13.29 3.96 7.09
CA ASP A 389 13.08 4.97 6.07
C ASP A 389 11.62 5.48 6.10
N ASP A 390 11.46 6.75 6.45
CA ASP A 390 10.16 7.43 6.54
C ASP A 390 9.74 8.14 5.24
N GLN A 391 10.51 8.01 4.17
CA GLN A 391 10.17 8.51 2.84
C GLN A 391 9.38 7.48 2.01
N LEU A 392 9.37 6.21 2.44
CA LEU A 392 8.60 5.13 1.83
C LEU A 392 7.17 5.14 2.37
N PHE A 393 6.29 5.89 1.76
CA PHE A 393 4.94 6.07 2.29
C PHE A 393 3.87 6.17 1.21
N ARG A 394 2.64 5.98 1.65
CA ARG A 394 1.42 6.28 0.93
C ARG A 394 0.58 7.28 1.70
N TYR A 395 -0.05 8.23 1.00
CA TYR A 395 -1.02 9.12 1.62
C TYR A 395 -2.39 8.46 1.77
N GLU A 396 -2.97 8.61 2.96
CA GLU A 396 -4.30 8.10 3.25
C GLU A 396 -5.40 9.01 2.68
N ASN A 397 -6.52 8.42 2.21
CA ASN A 397 -7.81 9.10 1.95
C ASN A 397 -7.76 10.46 1.25
N GLY A 398 -6.93 10.63 0.23
CA GLY A 398 -6.75 11.95 -0.40
C GLY A 398 -6.02 12.94 0.51
N ALA A 399 -5.27 12.45 1.49
CA ALA A 399 -4.52 13.25 2.45
C ALA A 399 -3.48 14.13 1.77
N LEU A 400 -2.98 13.79 0.57
CA LEU A 400 -2.13 14.70 -0.19
C LEU A 400 -2.80 16.08 -0.35
N PHE A 401 -4.09 16.12 -0.67
CA PHE A 401 -4.83 17.37 -0.72
C PHE A 401 -4.97 18.04 0.64
N LYS A 402 -5.24 17.28 1.70
CA LYS A 402 -5.36 17.82 3.06
C LYS A 402 -4.04 18.35 3.57
N VAL A 403 -2.94 17.64 3.29
CA VAL A 403 -1.58 18.04 3.64
C VAL A 403 -1.20 19.33 2.89
N LEU A 404 -1.43 19.40 1.58
CA LEU A 404 -1.21 20.60 0.78
C LEU A 404 -2.01 21.80 1.30
N TYR A 405 -3.21 21.54 1.83
CA TYR A 405 -4.07 22.60 2.36
C TYR A 405 -3.66 23.07 3.77
N LYS A 406 -3.30 22.11 4.65
CA LYS A 406 -3.14 22.34 6.09
C LYS A 406 -1.70 22.67 6.50
N ASP A 407 -0.74 22.03 5.84
CA ASP A 407 0.66 21.98 6.26
C ASP A 407 1.64 22.63 5.29
N GLY A 408 1.15 23.25 4.21
CA GLY A 408 1.96 24.11 3.35
C GLY A 408 2.50 25.28 4.17
N GLY A 409 3.68 25.10 4.77
CA GLY A 409 4.33 26.12 5.57
C GLY A 409 4.58 27.41 4.79
N ARG A 410 5.06 28.47 5.46
CA ARG A 410 5.40 29.75 4.82
C ARG A 410 6.47 29.62 3.73
N ASP A 411 7.27 28.56 3.78
CA ASP A 411 8.32 28.20 2.84
C ASP A 411 7.85 27.30 1.69
N GLY A 412 6.56 26.94 1.64
CA GLY A 412 5.98 26.13 0.57
C GLY A 412 6.39 24.66 0.59
N VAL A 413 6.92 24.13 1.69
CA VAL A 413 7.33 22.73 1.86
C VAL A 413 6.46 22.06 2.91
N VAL A 414 5.94 20.87 2.59
CA VAL A 414 5.25 20.00 3.55
C VAL A 414 6.29 19.39 4.46
N ARG A 415 6.27 19.79 5.73
CA ARG A 415 7.05 19.13 6.76
C ARG A 415 6.32 17.88 7.21
N ARG A 416 7.10 16.85 7.56
CA ARG A 416 6.65 15.49 7.89
C ARG A 416 5.48 15.50 8.88
N ASP A 417 4.27 15.37 8.37
CA ASP A 417 3.09 15.08 9.20
C ASP A 417 2.81 13.58 9.14
N LYS A 418 3.19 12.88 10.21
CA LYS A 418 3.01 11.44 10.34
C LYS A 418 1.53 11.01 10.36
N SER A 419 0.60 11.94 10.60
CA SER A 419 -0.82 11.63 10.81
C SER A 419 -1.58 11.20 9.55
N PHE A 420 -1.00 11.41 8.35
CA PHE A 420 -1.65 11.12 7.08
C PHE A 420 -0.86 10.18 6.16
N ARG A 421 0.20 9.57 6.67
CA ARG A 421 1.08 8.69 5.90
C ARG A 421 1.04 7.27 6.43
N THR A 422 0.83 6.32 5.54
CA THR A 422 1.04 4.89 5.81
C THR A 422 2.41 4.50 5.31
N TYR A 423 3.27 4.01 6.19
CA TYR A 423 4.66 3.69 5.87
C TYR A 423 4.84 2.24 5.43
N LEU A 424 5.71 2.01 4.43
CA LEU A 424 5.97 0.69 3.85
C LEU A 424 6.36 -0.34 4.90
N GLY A 425 7.29 -0.01 5.79
CA GLY A 425 7.82 -0.92 6.80
C GLY A 425 6.78 -1.45 7.80
N LEU A 426 5.62 -0.80 7.90
CA LEU A 426 4.51 -1.21 8.76
C LEU A 426 3.45 -2.05 8.03
N GLN A 427 3.66 -2.38 6.75
CA GLN A 427 2.65 -3.00 5.87
C GLN A 427 3.06 -4.40 5.42
N LYS A 428 3.72 -5.18 6.29
CA LYS A 428 4.23 -6.54 5.97
C LYS A 428 3.16 -7.54 5.53
N ALA A 429 1.88 -7.25 5.77
CA ALA A 429 0.77 -8.07 5.28
C ALA A 429 0.61 -8.03 3.75
N PHE A 430 1.19 -7.04 3.07
CA PHE A 430 1.02 -6.85 1.64
C PHE A 430 2.28 -7.31 0.89
N ALA A 431 2.09 -8.07 -0.21
CA ALA A 431 3.19 -8.46 -1.07
C ALA A 431 3.79 -7.25 -1.82
N VAL A 432 2.91 -6.34 -2.26
CA VAL A 432 3.27 -5.10 -2.98
C VAL A 432 2.36 -3.98 -2.49
N LEU A 433 2.92 -2.83 -2.16
CA LEU A 433 2.18 -1.64 -1.73
C LEU A 433 2.42 -0.48 -2.71
N PRO A 434 1.38 0.15 -3.29
CA PRO A 434 1.54 1.40 -4.01
C PRO A 434 2.08 2.51 -3.12
N LEU A 435 3.01 3.32 -3.63
CA LEU A 435 3.65 4.40 -2.89
C LEU A 435 3.38 5.77 -3.52
N ASP A 436 3.19 6.78 -2.70
CA ASP A 436 3.17 8.20 -3.08
C ASP A 436 4.53 8.87 -2.88
N GLY A 437 5.36 8.34 -2.00
CA GLY A 437 6.73 8.75 -1.79
C GLY A 437 7.66 7.54 -1.84
N VAL A 438 8.82 7.69 -2.46
CA VAL A 438 9.90 6.69 -2.43
C VAL A 438 11.07 7.23 -1.65
N GLY A 439 11.79 6.33 -0.98
CA GLY A 439 13.03 6.67 -0.29
C GLY A 439 14.21 6.72 -1.24
N GLU A 440 15.32 7.19 -0.71
CA GLU A 440 16.59 7.26 -1.44
C GLU A 440 17.48 6.03 -1.19
N SER A 441 17.13 5.15 -0.22
CA SER A 441 18.05 4.15 0.28
C SER A 441 18.23 2.95 -0.65
N PHE A 442 17.14 2.45 -1.27
CA PHE A 442 17.20 1.31 -2.20
C PHE A 442 15.98 1.33 -3.12
N VAL A 443 16.15 1.83 -4.34
CA VAL A 443 15.04 1.98 -5.29
C VAL A 443 15.47 1.61 -6.73
N LEU A 444 14.65 0.79 -7.38
CA LEU A 444 14.78 0.42 -8.79
C LEU A 444 13.91 1.32 -9.65
N ILE A 445 14.46 1.90 -10.71
CA ILE A 445 13.80 2.87 -11.59
C ILE A 445 13.96 2.43 -13.05
N ASP A 446 12.86 2.28 -13.78
CA ASP A 446 12.88 2.04 -15.23
C ASP A 446 13.36 3.30 -15.98
N ARG A 447 14.20 3.13 -16.97
CA ARG A 447 14.68 4.20 -17.84
C ARG A 447 13.54 5.02 -18.48
N GLY A 448 12.38 4.42 -18.75
CA GLY A 448 11.20 5.10 -19.27
C GLY A 448 10.77 6.28 -18.41
N VAL A 449 10.85 6.13 -17.08
CA VAL A 449 10.56 7.19 -16.10
C VAL A 449 11.51 8.37 -16.28
N VAL A 450 12.82 8.09 -16.43
CA VAL A 450 13.86 9.10 -16.62
C VAL A 450 13.66 9.84 -17.96
N ARG A 451 13.35 9.09 -19.02
CA ARG A 451 13.09 9.64 -20.38
C ARG A 451 11.83 10.52 -20.42
N ALA A 452 10.84 10.22 -19.57
CA ALA A 452 9.65 11.05 -19.43
C ALA A 452 9.91 12.36 -18.64
N GLY A 453 11.16 12.64 -18.28
CA GLY A 453 11.56 13.88 -17.61
C GLY A 453 11.25 13.90 -16.10
N VAL A 454 11.06 12.73 -15.47
CA VAL A 454 10.97 12.65 -14.01
C VAL A 454 12.35 12.90 -13.42
N ARG A 455 12.43 13.77 -12.41
CA ARG A 455 13.68 14.18 -11.75
C ARG A 455 13.48 14.25 -10.25
N PHE A 456 14.57 14.13 -9.51
CA PHE A 456 14.59 14.44 -8.08
C PHE A 456 14.46 15.95 -7.93
N ALA A 457 13.47 16.41 -7.18
CA ALA A 457 13.14 17.82 -7.10
C ALA A 457 14.15 18.58 -6.24
N GLU A 458 14.87 19.52 -6.84
CA GLU A 458 15.77 20.45 -6.16
C GLU A 458 15.01 21.66 -5.60
N THR A 459 13.88 21.98 -6.19
CA THR A 459 12.89 22.95 -5.72
C THR A 459 11.57 22.26 -5.44
N PRO A 460 10.71 22.78 -4.56
CA PRO A 460 9.47 22.10 -4.17
C PRO A 460 8.56 21.79 -5.36
N TYR A 461 8.28 20.50 -5.58
CA TYR A 461 7.27 20.01 -6.51
C TYR A 461 6.07 19.53 -5.70
N LYS A 462 4.91 20.16 -5.87
CA LYS A 462 3.73 19.91 -5.05
C LYS A 462 4.07 19.85 -3.56
N LEU A 463 4.90 20.78 -3.11
CA LEU A 463 5.38 20.95 -1.72
C LEU A 463 6.30 19.83 -1.21
N HIS A 464 6.82 18.97 -2.07
CA HIS A 464 7.78 17.92 -1.73
C HIS A 464 9.12 18.15 -2.41
N LEU A 465 10.18 17.61 -1.81
CA LEU A 465 11.56 17.68 -2.32
C LEU A 465 12.13 16.27 -2.54
N GLY A 466 13.23 16.18 -3.27
CA GLY A 466 14.02 14.96 -3.45
C GLY A 466 13.21 13.77 -3.94
N ALA A 467 13.39 12.64 -3.29
CA ALA A 467 12.78 11.38 -3.66
C ALA A 467 11.25 11.32 -3.41
N GLU A 468 10.74 12.03 -2.39
CA GLU A 468 9.29 12.13 -2.20
C GLU A 468 8.63 12.82 -3.41
N ALA A 469 9.21 13.91 -3.89
CA ALA A 469 8.72 14.61 -5.07
C ALA A 469 8.89 13.78 -6.35
N PHE A 470 9.93 12.95 -6.43
CA PHE A 470 10.18 12.06 -7.57
C PHE A 470 9.00 11.13 -7.84
N ALA A 471 8.50 10.43 -6.82
CA ALA A 471 7.36 9.53 -6.96
C ALA A 471 6.07 10.28 -7.36
N ILE A 472 5.83 11.45 -6.75
CA ILE A 472 4.66 12.29 -7.08
C ILE A 472 4.76 12.78 -8.53
N MET A 473 5.94 13.21 -8.99
CA MET A 473 6.19 13.66 -10.37
C MET A 473 6.04 12.50 -11.36
N ALA A 474 6.50 11.31 -11.00
CA ALA A 474 6.34 10.10 -11.81
C ALA A 474 4.86 9.77 -12.00
N ARG A 475 4.09 9.77 -10.92
CA ARG A 475 2.65 9.54 -10.99
C ARG A 475 1.91 10.54 -11.88
N ASP A 476 2.28 11.82 -11.82
CA ASP A 476 1.68 12.85 -12.67
C ASP A 476 1.99 12.66 -14.18
N ARG A 477 2.98 11.81 -14.49
CA ARG A 477 3.35 11.40 -15.84
C ARG A 477 2.90 9.98 -16.20
N GLY A 478 2.03 9.38 -15.36
CA GLY A 478 1.45 8.06 -15.59
C GLY A 478 2.32 6.88 -15.15
N PHE A 479 3.35 7.10 -14.32
CA PHE A 479 4.18 6.03 -13.75
C PHE A 479 3.83 5.79 -12.29
N GLU A 480 3.58 4.53 -11.94
CA GLU A 480 3.34 4.13 -10.57
C GLU A 480 4.63 3.75 -9.85
N ALA A 481 4.72 4.16 -8.58
CA ALA A 481 5.72 3.65 -7.66
C ALA A 481 5.09 2.62 -6.72
N CYS A 482 5.83 1.57 -6.40
CA CYS A 482 5.42 0.59 -5.40
C CYS A 482 6.57 0.25 -4.45
N GLY A 483 6.23 -0.36 -3.33
CA GLY A 483 7.16 -0.91 -2.36
C GLY A 483 6.90 -2.38 -2.10
N LEU A 484 7.97 -3.07 -1.71
CA LEU A 484 7.94 -4.47 -1.30
C LEU A 484 8.17 -4.56 0.21
N PRO A 485 7.11 -4.66 1.04
CA PRO A 485 7.24 -4.67 2.51
C PRO A 485 8.11 -5.81 3.04
N GLU A 486 8.10 -6.95 2.37
CA GLU A 486 8.88 -8.15 2.76
C GLU A 486 10.29 -8.22 2.13
N LEU A 487 10.66 -7.26 1.28
CA LEU A 487 12.02 -7.14 0.79
C LEU A 487 12.80 -6.22 1.74
N GLU A 488 13.33 -6.78 2.81
CA GLU A 488 14.06 -6.03 3.82
C GLU A 488 15.52 -5.82 3.40
N VAL A 489 15.91 -4.56 3.31
CA VAL A 489 17.28 -4.10 3.10
C VAL A 489 17.75 -3.43 4.37
N VAL A 490 18.82 -3.96 4.97
CA VAL A 490 19.32 -3.46 6.25
C VAL A 490 20.28 -2.31 6.03
N ARG A 491 20.07 -1.20 6.75
CA ARG A 491 21.00 -0.08 6.79
C ARG A 491 21.58 0.14 8.20
N ARG A 492 22.65 0.92 8.31
CA ARG A 492 23.23 1.35 9.59
C ARG A 492 22.18 2.07 10.44
N ALA A 493 22.27 1.90 11.76
CA ALA A 493 21.45 2.65 12.69
C ALA A 493 21.74 4.15 12.60
N ALA A 494 20.69 4.98 12.84
CA ALA A 494 20.83 6.45 12.76
C ALA A 494 21.87 7.02 13.73
N GLU A 495 22.16 6.33 14.83
CA GLU A 495 23.18 6.73 15.82
C GLU A 495 24.60 6.55 15.28
N GLU A 496 24.86 5.48 14.53
CA GLU A 496 26.14 5.21 13.88
C GLU A 496 26.45 6.14 12.69
N MET A 497 25.43 6.78 12.13
CA MET A 497 25.59 7.74 11.03
C MET A 497 25.96 9.15 11.51
N ARG A 498 25.90 9.42 12.82
CA ARG A 498 26.23 10.72 13.43
C ARG A 498 27.68 10.79 13.95
N GLN A 499 28.35 9.66 14.01
CA GLN A 499 29.79 9.53 14.30
C GLN A 499 30.61 9.59 13.01
#